data_a710213aa41c84dee309a7ab18fd69fa
#
_entry.id   a710213aa41c84dee309a7ab18fd69fa
#
_cell.length_a   1.000
_cell.length_b   1.000
_cell.length_c   1.000
_cell.angle_alpha   90.00
_cell.angle_beta   90.00
_cell.angle_gamma   90.00
#
_symmetry.space_group_name_H-M   'P 1'
#
loop_
_entity.id
_entity.type
_entity.pdbx_description
1 polymer ?
#
loop_
_entity_poly.entity_id
_entity_poly.type
_entity_poly.pdbx_seq_one_letter_code
_entity_poly.pdbx_strand_id
1 'polypeptide(L)'
;MRRLKTRRMIAAIGAALAVMTAGAIYTVANPFTASAAIACSPAWSASKVYVGGDTASHNGTEYRAKWWTQGETPGTTGEWGVWESKGACGGDTNPTQSQSPTQQPTEEPTGNPGGGDKINAAYFTEWGVYGRNYHVKNIVSSGSAEDLTTINYAFGNVKNGQCTLDDSYAAIDKAYTADQSVDGKADTWDQPLRGNFNQLIKLKEMYPHIKVVWSFGGWTYSGGFGQAAQNPAAFAESCYNLLHDARWNGLFDGIDIDWEYPNACGLTCDTSGTQAFTNLMKALRAKFGSELVTAAITADGTSGGKIDLGGYGTAAQYVDYYQVMTYDYFGAWDKDGPTAPHSALSSFSGQPIAGFDSATAIAKLKSLGIPSSKLLLGIGYYGRGWTGVTQSAPGGSATGPAPGTYEAGIEDYKVLVSKCPATGTVGGTAYAYCNGEWWSYDTPATIATKTAWANSQGLGGAFAWELSGDTSNGALVSAIANGLD
;
A
#
# COMPACT_ATOMS: atom_id res chain seq x y z
N MET A 1 22.38 -27.97 -52.41
CA MET A 1 23.80 -28.33 -52.68
C MET A 1 24.69 -27.83 -51.55
N ARG A 2 25.49 -28.76 -50.99
CA ARG A 2 26.74 -28.62 -50.19
C ARG A 2 26.65 -27.83 -48.87
N ARG A 3 26.63 -28.54 -47.76
CA ARG A 3 27.65 -29.31 -46.94
C ARG A 3 28.26 -28.40 -45.86
N LEU A 4 27.85 -28.67 -44.62
CA LEU A 4 28.59 -29.22 -43.45
C LEU A 4 30.10 -28.98 -43.41
N LYS A 5 30.59 -28.44 -42.27
CA LYS A 5 31.75 -29.01 -41.59
C LYS A 5 31.82 -28.65 -40.10
N THR A 6 31.67 -29.67 -39.33
CA THR A 6 32.04 -29.88 -37.93
C THR A 6 33.59 -29.86 -37.75
N ARG A 7 34.10 -29.36 -36.63
CA ARG A 7 35.32 -29.95 -36.01
C ARG A 7 35.36 -29.75 -34.49
N ARG A 8 35.73 -30.82 -33.88
CA ARG A 8 35.79 -31.19 -32.46
C ARG A 8 37.11 -30.86 -31.84
N MET A 9 37.11 -30.79 -30.48
CA MET A 9 38.05 -31.26 -29.41
C MET A 9 39.49 -30.78 -29.46
N ILE A 10 39.98 -30.43 -28.24
CA ILE A 10 40.90 -31.27 -27.42
C ILE A 10 41.02 -30.68 -26.05
N ALA A 11 40.93 -31.56 -25.03
CA ALA A 11 41.24 -31.33 -23.62
C ALA A 11 42.72 -31.52 -23.36
N ALA A 12 43.26 -30.84 -22.35
CA ALA A 12 44.55 -31.24 -21.76
C ALA A 12 44.50 -31.09 -20.22
N ILE A 13 44.75 -32.20 -19.60
CA ILE A 13 44.95 -32.45 -18.17
C ILE A 13 46.42 -32.17 -17.85
N GLY A 14 46.72 -31.58 -16.72
CA GLY A 14 48.10 -31.48 -16.18
C GLY A 14 48.08 -31.44 -14.66
N ALA A 15 48.66 -32.46 -14.06
CA ALA A 15 48.66 -32.78 -12.62
C ALA A 15 49.84 -32.16 -11.86
N ALA A 16 49.58 -31.89 -10.61
CA ALA A 16 50.38 -32.02 -9.38
C ALA A 16 51.92 -31.78 -9.37
N LEU A 17 52.33 -31.00 -8.37
CA LEU A 17 53.44 -31.42 -7.50
C LEU A 17 53.35 -30.72 -6.13
N ALA A 18 53.35 -31.53 -5.08
CA ALA A 18 53.47 -31.11 -3.69
C ALA A 18 54.94 -30.89 -3.34
N VAL A 19 55.25 -29.85 -2.57
CA VAL A 19 56.52 -29.74 -1.83
C VAL A 19 56.18 -29.39 -0.38
N MET A 20 56.45 -30.31 0.52
CA MET A 20 56.48 -30.10 1.98
C MET A 20 57.82 -29.41 2.33
N THR A 21 57.77 -28.34 3.14
CA THR A 21 58.89 -27.97 4.00
C THR A 21 58.32 -27.62 5.39
N ALA A 22 58.88 -28.29 6.39
CA ALA A 22 58.66 -28.08 7.80
C ALA A 22 59.33 -26.79 8.29
N GLY A 23 58.74 -26.12 9.25
CA GLY A 23 59.45 -25.07 9.96
C GLY A 23 58.59 -24.20 10.88
N ALA A 24 58.76 -24.42 12.17
CA ALA A 24 58.62 -23.49 13.29
C ALA A 24 57.21 -23.04 13.73
N ILE A 25 56.82 -23.59 14.85
CA ILE A 25 55.71 -23.12 15.72
C ILE A 25 56.15 -21.83 16.40
N TYR A 26 55.51 -20.72 16.09
CA TYR A 26 55.49 -19.54 16.93
C TYR A 26 54.09 -19.39 17.53
N THR A 27 53.98 -19.65 18.82
CA THR A 27 52.78 -19.31 19.64
C THR A 27 52.75 -17.79 19.79
N VAL A 28 51.87 -17.14 19.06
CA VAL A 28 51.46 -15.75 19.32
C VAL A 28 50.27 -15.81 20.26
N ALA A 29 50.47 -15.39 21.51
CA ALA A 29 49.41 -15.16 22.45
C ALA A 29 48.54 -13.99 21.93
N ASN A 30 47.26 -14.29 21.61
CA ASN A 30 46.25 -13.25 21.33
C ASN A 30 45.92 -12.58 22.66
N PRO A 31 46.00 -11.26 22.77
CA PRO A 31 45.39 -10.54 23.89
C PRO A 31 43.87 -10.63 23.74
N PHE A 32 43.20 -11.29 24.68
CA PHE A 32 41.78 -11.18 24.85
C PHE A 32 41.43 -9.71 25.09
N THR A 33 40.88 -9.04 24.09
CA THR A 33 40.15 -7.78 24.32
C THR A 33 38.88 -8.13 25.07
N ALA A 34 38.81 -7.76 26.34
CA ALA A 34 37.58 -7.81 27.11
C ALA A 34 36.53 -6.96 26.37
N SER A 35 35.52 -7.63 25.82
CA SER A 35 34.34 -6.96 25.32
C SER A 35 33.67 -6.25 26.50
N ALA A 36 33.39 -4.97 26.39
CA ALA A 36 32.65 -4.24 27.43
C ALA A 36 31.30 -4.95 27.64
N ALA A 37 30.98 -5.28 28.90
CA ALA A 37 29.71 -5.91 29.23
C ALA A 37 28.58 -4.97 28.83
N ILE A 38 27.59 -5.52 28.11
CA ILE A 38 26.39 -4.80 27.71
C ILE A 38 25.55 -4.57 28.98
N ALA A 39 25.00 -3.36 29.14
CA ALA A 39 24.07 -3.08 30.23
C ALA A 39 22.81 -3.95 30.07
N CYS A 40 22.34 -4.58 31.16
CA CYS A 40 21.12 -5.40 31.13
C CYS A 40 19.88 -4.53 30.95
N SER A 41 18.99 -4.93 30.05
CA SER A 41 17.62 -4.45 30.01
C SER A 41 16.84 -4.86 31.29
N PRO A 42 15.65 -4.27 31.55
CA PRO A 42 14.81 -4.71 32.66
C PRO A 42 14.57 -6.22 32.65
N ALA A 43 14.49 -6.81 33.84
CA ALA A 43 14.28 -8.26 33.97
C ALA A 43 13.00 -8.70 33.25
N TRP A 44 13.05 -9.84 32.59
CA TRP A 44 11.90 -10.47 31.97
C TRP A 44 10.77 -10.71 32.95
N SER A 45 9.54 -10.52 32.50
CA SER A 45 8.33 -10.79 33.29
C SER A 45 7.33 -11.59 32.47
N ALA A 46 6.79 -12.65 33.06
CA ALA A 46 5.79 -13.51 32.41
C ALA A 46 4.46 -12.79 32.10
N SER A 47 4.14 -11.73 32.84
CA SER A 47 2.90 -10.96 32.64
C SER A 47 3.04 -9.83 31.63
N LYS A 48 4.27 -9.47 31.27
CA LYS A 48 4.54 -8.40 30.29
C LYS A 48 4.45 -8.97 28.87
N VAL A 49 3.83 -8.18 27.98
CA VAL A 49 3.87 -8.41 26.54
C VAL A 49 5.17 -7.86 25.99
N TYR A 50 5.84 -8.62 25.15
CA TYR A 50 7.01 -8.21 24.38
C TYR A 50 6.71 -8.35 22.89
N VAL A 51 7.12 -7.36 22.11
CA VAL A 51 6.96 -7.38 20.65
C VAL A 51 8.32 -7.46 19.97
N GLY A 52 8.34 -7.76 18.69
CA GLY A 52 9.59 -7.88 17.94
C GLY A 52 10.48 -6.64 18.09
N GLY A 53 11.70 -6.86 18.59
CA GLY A 53 12.63 -5.77 18.91
C GLY A 53 12.79 -5.45 20.39
N ASP A 54 11.82 -5.77 21.23
CA ASP A 54 11.89 -5.56 22.67
C ASP A 54 13.03 -6.37 23.30
N THR A 55 13.65 -5.79 24.32
CA THR A 55 14.72 -6.44 25.07
C THR A 55 14.31 -6.73 26.50
N ALA A 56 14.84 -7.81 27.04
CA ALA A 56 14.70 -8.19 28.44
C ALA A 56 15.93 -8.97 28.89
N SER A 57 16.31 -8.81 30.15
CA SER A 57 17.35 -9.67 30.74
C SER A 57 16.72 -10.87 31.46
N HIS A 58 17.34 -12.02 31.29
CA HIS A 58 16.99 -13.22 32.05
C HIS A 58 18.25 -14.02 32.41
N ASN A 59 18.44 -14.33 33.68
CA ASN A 59 19.61 -15.07 34.18
C ASN A 59 20.97 -14.49 33.71
N GLY A 60 21.13 -13.14 33.77
CA GLY A 60 22.37 -12.47 33.39
C GLY A 60 22.69 -12.44 31.89
N THR A 61 21.71 -12.76 31.07
CA THR A 61 21.79 -12.70 29.61
C THR A 61 20.78 -11.71 29.07
N GLU A 62 21.19 -10.90 28.11
CA GLU A 62 20.33 -9.99 27.37
C GLU A 62 19.67 -10.74 26.23
N TYR A 63 18.35 -10.61 26.09
CA TYR A 63 17.53 -11.21 25.04
C TYR A 63 16.75 -10.15 24.29
N ARG A 64 16.53 -10.40 23.00
CA ARG A 64 15.66 -9.61 22.14
C ARG A 64 14.53 -10.49 21.61
N ALA A 65 13.29 -10.02 21.77
CA ALA A 65 12.14 -10.69 21.16
C ALA A 65 12.21 -10.55 19.62
N LYS A 66 12.00 -11.66 18.90
CA LYS A 66 11.96 -11.68 17.43
C LYS A 66 10.59 -11.26 16.90
N TRP A 67 9.53 -11.57 17.66
CA TRP A 67 8.12 -11.24 17.39
C TRP A 67 7.35 -11.18 18.70
N TRP A 68 6.04 -11.03 18.63
CA TRP A 68 5.18 -10.91 19.80
C TRP A 68 5.25 -12.15 20.70
N THR A 69 5.36 -11.96 22.01
CA THR A 69 5.31 -13.01 23.03
C THR A 69 4.82 -12.48 24.38
N GLN A 70 4.14 -13.36 25.12
CA GLN A 70 3.79 -13.17 26.53
C GLN A 70 3.90 -14.52 27.23
N GLY A 71 4.58 -14.57 28.37
CA GLY A 71 4.72 -15.78 29.16
C GLY A 71 5.83 -16.76 28.73
N GLU A 72 6.41 -16.59 27.52
CA GLU A 72 7.52 -17.44 27.07
C GLU A 72 8.84 -16.99 27.71
N THR A 73 9.48 -17.87 28.47
CA THR A 73 10.71 -17.54 29.19
C THR A 73 11.93 -17.49 28.24
N PRO A 74 12.72 -16.41 28.25
CA PRO A 74 13.93 -16.31 27.43
C PRO A 74 14.93 -17.44 27.72
N GLY A 75 15.50 -17.99 26.64
CA GLY A 75 16.50 -19.05 26.72
C GLY A 75 15.94 -20.47 26.85
N THR A 76 14.62 -20.67 26.89
CA THR A 76 13.99 -22.00 27.01
C THR A 76 13.55 -22.57 25.67
N THR A 77 13.41 -21.75 24.65
CA THR A 77 13.03 -22.14 23.28
C THR A 77 14.25 -21.99 22.38
N GLY A 78 14.71 -23.07 21.73
CA GLY A 78 15.93 -23.10 20.93
C GLY A 78 16.00 -22.04 19.81
N GLU A 79 16.87 -22.26 18.81
CA GLU A 79 17.17 -21.31 17.72
C GLU A 79 15.94 -20.75 16.99
N TRP A 80 14.85 -21.50 16.95
CA TRP A 80 13.56 -21.13 16.35
C TRP A 80 12.57 -20.48 17.34
N GLY A 81 12.98 -20.31 18.62
CA GLY A 81 12.15 -19.65 19.63
C GLY A 81 12.05 -18.15 19.44
N VAL A 82 11.11 -17.54 20.18
CA VAL A 82 10.79 -16.11 20.13
C VAL A 82 11.93 -15.22 20.62
N TRP A 83 12.86 -15.73 21.45
CA TRP A 83 13.95 -14.97 22.05
C TRP A 83 15.30 -15.22 21.36
N GLU A 84 15.94 -14.15 20.90
CA GLU A 84 17.31 -14.15 20.41
C GLU A 84 18.27 -13.72 21.53
N SER A 85 19.25 -14.56 21.89
CA SER A 85 20.29 -14.19 22.87
C SER A 85 21.25 -13.14 22.28
N LYS A 86 21.50 -12.07 23.04
CA LYS A 86 22.44 -11.00 22.67
C LYS A 86 23.76 -11.07 23.46
N GLY A 87 23.90 -12.08 24.35
CA GLY A 87 25.10 -12.30 25.15
C GLY A 87 24.92 -11.91 26.61
N ALA A 88 25.99 -12.18 27.40
CA ALA A 88 25.98 -11.86 28.84
C ALA A 88 25.90 -10.34 29.04
N CYS A 89 25.02 -9.94 29.96
CA CYS A 89 24.94 -8.56 30.46
C CYS A 89 25.26 -8.54 31.96
N GLY A 90 25.89 -7.49 32.45
CA GLY A 90 26.27 -7.39 33.85
C GLY A 90 26.65 -5.98 34.26
N GLY A 91 26.20 -5.58 35.44
CA GLY A 91 26.50 -4.31 36.10
C GLY A 91 25.50 -4.00 37.16
N ASP A 92 25.81 -4.38 38.43
CA ASP A 92 25.03 -3.95 39.59
C ASP A 92 24.94 -2.44 39.67
N THR A 93 23.73 -1.89 39.76
CA THR A 93 23.49 -0.71 40.60
C THR A 93 21.98 -0.54 40.91
N ASN A 94 21.71 -0.51 42.18
CA ASN A 94 20.44 -0.13 42.82
C ASN A 94 20.18 1.38 42.66
N PRO A 95 18.95 1.85 42.41
CA PRO A 95 18.68 3.25 42.18
C PRO A 95 18.49 4.04 43.48
N THR A 96 19.28 5.09 43.63
CA THR A 96 19.00 6.15 44.61
C THR A 96 18.30 7.32 43.88
N GLN A 97 17.16 7.72 44.39
CA GLN A 97 16.41 8.90 43.93
C GLN A 97 17.20 10.20 44.19
N SER A 98 17.20 11.10 43.26
CA SER A 98 17.27 12.56 43.58
C SER A 98 16.65 13.41 42.47
N GLN A 99 16.03 14.46 42.90
CA GLN A 99 15.07 15.34 42.24
C GLN A 99 15.70 16.32 41.22
N SER A 100 14.84 16.81 40.36
CA SER A 100 14.88 17.86 39.33
C SER A 100 15.73 19.12 39.60
N PRO A 101 16.08 19.91 38.54
CA PRO A 101 15.09 20.83 37.97
C PRO A 101 15.11 21.02 36.44
N THR A 102 13.93 21.26 35.93
CA THR A 102 13.46 22.02 34.75
C THR A 102 14.50 22.68 33.85
N GLN A 103 14.56 22.22 32.58
CA GLN A 103 14.70 23.08 31.42
C GLN A 103 14.05 22.37 30.22
N GLN A 104 13.21 23.09 29.52
CA GLN A 104 12.44 22.71 28.35
C GLN A 104 13.35 22.71 27.14
N PRO A 105 13.49 21.62 26.38
CA PRO A 105 13.98 21.65 25.02
C PRO A 105 12.80 21.62 24.04
N THR A 106 12.88 22.48 23.06
CA THR A 106 12.11 22.52 21.82
C THR A 106 11.93 21.12 21.24
N GLU A 107 10.68 20.75 21.00
CA GLU A 107 10.32 19.51 20.32
C GLU A 107 10.75 19.56 18.86
N GLU A 108 11.70 18.70 18.48
CA GLU A 108 11.79 18.19 17.12
C GLU A 108 10.70 17.15 16.91
N PRO A 109 9.96 17.15 15.80
CA PRO A 109 8.93 16.17 15.55
C PRO A 109 9.56 14.84 15.09
N THR A 110 9.91 13.99 16.06
CA THR A 110 10.18 12.58 15.79
C THR A 110 8.86 11.83 15.79
N GLY A 111 8.17 11.84 14.67
CA GLY A 111 7.06 10.94 14.40
C GLY A 111 7.57 9.52 14.23
N ASN A 112 7.58 8.74 15.30
CA ASN A 112 7.76 7.30 15.22
C ASN A 112 6.36 6.65 15.21
N PRO A 113 5.93 5.98 14.12
CA PRO A 113 4.64 5.31 14.09
C PRO A 113 4.74 3.93 14.77
N GLY A 114 4.74 3.95 16.08
CA GLY A 114 4.58 2.76 16.90
C GLY A 114 3.31 2.89 17.74
N GLY A 115 2.16 2.42 17.22
CA GLY A 115 0.85 2.51 17.89
C GLY A 115 0.01 3.72 17.50
N GLY A 116 0.19 4.26 16.30
CA GLY A 116 -0.73 5.24 15.69
C GLY A 116 -1.94 4.56 15.07
N ASP A 117 -3.06 5.28 14.99
CA ASP A 117 -4.30 4.82 14.37
C ASP A 117 -4.04 4.31 12.97
N LYS A 118 -4.66 3.17 12.63
CA LYS A 118 -4.54 2.58 11.30
C LYS A 118 -5.14 3.52 10.25
N ILE A 119 -4.56 3.51 9.06
CA ILE A 119 -5.04 4.31 7.95
C ILE A 119 -6.21 3.57 7.27
N ASN A 120 -7.37 4.21 7.25
CA ASN A 120 -8.51 3.84 6.41
C ASN A 120 -8.65 4.93 5.34
N ALA A 121 -8.06 4.70 4.16
CA ALA A 121 -8.09 5.65 3.06
C ALA A 121 -9.07 5.22 1.97
N ALA A 122 -9.61 6.17 1.23
CA ALA A 122 -10.40 5.84 0.05
C ALA A 122 -10.28 6.91 -1.04
N TYR A 123 -10.40 6.48 -2.30
CA TYR A 123 -10.43 7.37 -3.45
C TYR A 123 -11.81 7.97 -3.65
N PHE A 124 -11.84 9.30 -3.82
CA PHE A 124 -12.99 10.06 -4.31
C PHE A 124 -12.69 10.49 -5.75
N THR A 125 -13.47 9.99 -6.69
CA THR A 125 -13.31 10.31 -8.12
C THR A 125 -14.00 11.62 -8.47
N GLU A 126 -13.27 12.58 -9.08
CA GLU A 126 -13.83 13.89 -9.43
C GLU A 126 -15.02 13.79 -10.40
N TRP A 127 -14.98 12.82 -11.31
CA TRP A 127 -16.05 12.56 -12.28
C TRP A 127 -17.28 11.85 -11.68
N GLY A 128 -17.22 11.45 -10.42
CA GLY A 128 -18.35 10.86 -9.69
C GLY A 128 -19.59 11.77 -9.68
N VAL A 129 -19.39 13.09 -9.77
CA VAL A 129 -20.47 14.10 -9.81
C VAL A 129 -21.33 14.08 -11.07
N TYR A 130 -20.90 13.35 -12.12
CA TYR A 130 -21.63 13.22 -13.39
C TYR A 130 -22.57 11.99 -13.36
N GLY A 131 -22.31 10.97 -14.18
CA GLY A 131 -23.17 9.80 -14.35
C GLY A 131 -23.41 8.99 -13.08
N ARG A 132 -22.48 9.01 -12.12
CA ARG A 132 -22.63 8.33 -10.83
C ARG A 132 -23.47 9.12 -9.82
N ASN A 133 -23.61 10.44 -10.02
CA ASN A 133 -24.27 11.37 -9.11
C ASN A 133 -23.78 11.22 -7.65
N TYR A 134 -22.47 10.98 -7.52
CA TYR A 134 -21.80 10.83 -6.23
C TYR A 134 -21.04 12.12 -5.89
N HIS A 135 -21.44 12.74 -4.80
CA HIS A 135 -20.92 14.03 -4.33
C HIS A 135 -20.18 13.85 -3.00
N VAL A 136 -19.35 14.81 -2.61
CA VAL A 136 -18.66 14.80 -1.31
C VAL A 136 -19.62 14.62 -0.15
N LYS A 137 -20.85 15.16 -0.26
CA LYS A 137 -21.93 14.95 0.70
C LYS A 137 -22.26 13.48 0.94
N ASN A 138 -22.11 12.60 -0.07
CA ASN A 138 -22.39 11.18 0.08
C ASN A 138 -21.48 10.51 1.10
N ILE A 139 -20.26 11.02 1.29
CA ILE A 139 -19.31 10.55 2.32
C ILE A 139 -19.89 10.80 3.72
N VAL A 140 -20.53 11.95 3.91
CA VAL A 140 -21.19 12.30 5.19
C VAL A 140 -22.49 11.51 5.37
N SER A 141 -23.35 11.50 4.35
CA SER A 141 -24.67 10.87 4.46
C SER A 141 -24.63 9.35 4.60
N SER A 142 -23.55 8.70 4.16
CA SER A 142 -23.32 7.27 4.36
C SER A 142 -22.73 6.93 5.74
N GLY A 143 -22.28 7.92 6.52
CA GLY A 143 -21.53 7.70 7.75
C GLY A 143 -20.04 7.46 7.53
N SER A 144 -19.57 7.36 6.28
CA SER A 144 -18.17 7.04 5.97
C SER A 144 -17.16 8.10 6.47
N ALA A 145 -17.62 9.35 6.66
CA ALA A 145 -16.77 10.43 7.16
C ALA A 145 -16.25 10.19 8.60
N GLU A 146 -16.98 9.42 9.40
CA GLU A 146 -16.55 9.06 10.76
C GLU A 146 -15.42 8.02 10.75
N ASP A 147 -15.41 7.14 9.74
CA ASP A 147 -14.54 5.97 9.63
C ASP A 147 -13.26 6.24 8.81
N LEU A 148 -13.29 7.24 7.90
CA LEU A 148 -12.17 7.55 7.02
C LEU A 148 -11.11 8.41 7.71
N THR A 149 -9.84 8.05 7.54
CA THR A 149 -8.71 8.89 7.94
C THR A 149 -8.15 9.73 6.80
N THR A 150 -8.30 9.25 5.57
CA THR A 150 -7.74 9.91 4.37
C THR A 150 -8.66 9.76 3.17
N ILE A 151 -8.84 10.83 2.43
CA ILE A 151 -9.49 10.86 1.12
C ILE A 151 -8.45 11.21 0.06
N ASN A 152 -8.27 10.32 -0.92
CA ASN A 152 -7.47 10.57 -2.10
C ASN A 152 -8.38 11.16 -3.18
N TYR A 153 -8.16 12.43 -3.55
CA TYR A 153 -8.89 13.07 -4.63
C TYR A 153 -8.31 12.65 -5.98
N ALA A 154 -9.06 11.97 -6.80
CA ALA A 154 -8.64 11.39 -8.08
C ALA A 154 -9.36 12.05 -9.26
N PHE A 155 -8.66 12.57 -10.26
CA PHE A 155 -7.21 12.66 -10.39
C PHE A 155 -6.78 14.03 -10.90
N GLY A 156 -5.63 14.47 -10.45
CA GLY A 156 -4.84 15.43 -11.21
C GLY A 156 -4.13 14.72 -12.38
N ASN A 157 -3.82 15.48 -13.42
CA ASN A 157 -3.14 14.95 -14.60
C ASN A 157 -1.66 15.38 -14.62
N VAL A 158 -0.85 14.61 -15.35
CA VAL A 158 0.56 14.93 -15.60
C VAL A 158 0.72 15.27 -17.08
N LYS A 159 0.84 16.55 -17.38
CA LYS A 159 0.98 17.05 -18.76
C LYS A 159 2.29 17.83 -18.91
N ASN A 160 3.05 17.54 -19.94
CA ASN A 160 4.32 18.20 -20.21
C ASN A 160 5.30 18.17 -19.02
N GLY A 161 5.30 17.04 -18.25
CA GLY A 161 6.14 16.89 -17.08
C GLY A 161 5.75 17.76 -15.89
N GLN A 162 4.50 18.21 -15.81
CA GLN A 162 3.95 19.05 -14.73
C GLN A 162 2.63 18.50 -14.21
N CYS A 163 2.34 18.74 -12.94
CA CYS A 163 1.02 18.53 -12.34
C CYS A 163 0.03 19.55 -12.89
N THR A 164 -1.15 19.08 -13.27
CA THR A 164 -2.23 19.95 -13.80
C THR A 164 -3.58 19.54 -13.25
N LEU A 165 -4.44 20.54 -13.02
CA LEU A 165 -5.87 20.33 -12.85
C LEU A 165 -6.46 19.93 -14.21
N ASP A 166 -7.24 18.85 -14.28
CA ASP A 166 -7.80 18.37 -15.56
C ASP A 166 -9.26 18.76 -15.74
N ASP A 167 -10.14 18.32 -14.86
CA ASP A 167 -11.56 18.70 -14.89
C ASP A 167 -11.82 19.90 -13.97
N SER A 168 -11.56 21.11 -14.49
CA SER A 168 -11.79 22.34 -13.71
C SER A 168 -13.26 22.53 -13.34
N TYR A 169 -14.20 22.05 -14.16
CA TYR A 169 -15.62 22.19 -13.85
C TYR A 169 -16.00 21.39 -12.61
N ALA A 170 -15.66 20.11 -12.55
CA ALA A 170 -15.94 19.29 -11.38
C ALA A 170 -15.18 19.76 -10.14
N ALA A 171 -13.89 20.12 -10.33
CA ALA A 171 -13.02 20.47 -9.22
C ALA A 171 -13.36 21.82 -8.58
N ILE A 172 -13.60 22.90 -9.37
CA ILE A 172 -13.64 24.27 -8.83
C ILE A 172 -14.79 25.13 -9.33
N ASP A 173 -15.55 24.73 -10.38
CA ASP A 173 -16.54 25.59 -11.02
C ASP A 173 -17.98 25.15 -10.81
N LYS A 174 -18.26 23.85 -10.65
CA LYS A 174 -19.60 23.30 -10.49
C LYS A 174 -20.29 23.90 -9.27
N ALA A 175 -21.40 24.60 -9.50
CA ALA A 175 -22.25 25.08 -8.41
C ALA A 175 -23.05 23.92 -7.81
N TYR A 176 -22.96 23.75 -6.51
CA TYR A 176 -23.69 22.72 -5.76
C TYR A 176 -25.01 23.28 -5.25
N THR A 177 -26.08 22.51 -5.41
CA THR A 177 -27.37 22.79 -4.78
C THR A 177 -27.33 22.43 -3.29
N ALA A 178 -28.28 22.90 -2.50
CA ALA A 178 -28.32 22.63 -1.07
C ALA A 178 -28.40 21.15 -0.73
N ASP A 179 -29.10 20.36 -1.55
CA ASP A 179 -29.21 18.91 -1.40
C ASP A 179 -27.95 18.15 -1.78
N GLN A 180 -27.08 18.74 -2.59
CA GLN A 180 -25.78 18.17 -2.98
C GLN A 180 -24.62 18.65 -2.09
N SER A 181 -24.79 19.76 -1.37
CA SER A 181 -23.74 20.38 -0.56
C SER A 181 -23.57 19.68 0.80
N VAL A 182 -22.32 19.56 1.24
CA VAL A 182 -21.94 18.94 2.53
C VAL A 182 -22.66 19.60 3.71
N ASP A 183 -22.72 20.95 3.73
CA ASP A 183 -23.34 21.75 4.80
C ASP A 183 -24.83 22.07 4.57
N GLY A 184 -25.44 21.51 3.52
CA GLY A 184 -26.82 21.75 3.17
C GLY A 184 -27.14 23.15 2.63
N LYS A 185 -26.10 23.94 2.26
CA LYS A 185 -26.25 25.28 1.67
C LYS A 185 -25.86 25.27 0.21
N ALA A 186 -26.69 25.87 -0.64
CA ALA A 186 -26.37 26.01 -2.05
C ALA A 186 -25.18 26.98 -2.25
N ASP A 187 -24.36 26.70 -3.25
CA ASP A 187 -23.32 27.62 -3.69
C ASP A 187 -23.95 28.89 -4.29
N THR A 188 -23.31 30.03 -4.05
CA THR A 188 -23.70 31.31 -4.67
C THR A 188 -22.86 31.56 -5.93
N TRP A 189 -23.39 32.40 -6.82
CA TRP A 189 -22.73 32.69 -8.09
C TRP A 189 -21.38 33.43 -7.91
N ASP A 190 -21.30 34.27 -6.91
CA ASP A 190 -20.20 35.20 -6.63
C ASP A 190 -19.18 34.67 -5.62
N GLN A 191 -19.36 33.45 -5.09
CA GLN A 191 -18.36 32.87 -4.19
C GLN A 191 -17.06 32.52 -4.95
N PRO A 192 -15.89 32.69 -4.32
CA PRO A 192 -14.60 32.58 -5.00
C PRO A 192 -14.21 31.14 -5.40
N LEU A 193 -14.73 30.13 -4.72
CA LEU A 193 -14.48 28.72 -4.98
C LEU A 193 -15.77 27.91 -4.89
N ARG A 194 -15.98 27.02 -5.86
CA ARG A 194 -17.07 26.06 -5.93
C ARG A 194 -16.50 24.64 -6.17
N GLY A 195 -17.32 23.77 -6.72
CA GLY A 195 -16.91 22.42 -7.10
C GLY A 195 -16.55 21.50 -5.92
N ASN A 196 -15.91 20.39 -6.25
CA ASN A 196 -15.50 19.39 -5.28
C ASN A 196 -14.54 19.98 -4.22
N PHE A 197 -13.67 20.92 -4.60
CA PHE A 197 -12.71 21.50 -3.66
C PHE A 197 -13.39 22.27 -2.54
N ASN A 198 -14.38 23.10 -2.89
CA ASN A 198 -15.18 23.80 -1.88
C ASN A 198 -15.91 22.81 -0.95
N GLN A 199 -16.45 21.72 -1.51
CA GLN A 199 -17.16 20.70 -0.72
C GLN A 199 -16.19 19.93 0.19
N LEU A 200 -14.97 19.65 -0.25
CA LEU A 200 -13.94 19.00 0.57
C LEU A 200 -13.42 19.92 1.69
N ILE A 201 -13.33 21.25 1.45
CA ILE A 201 -13.03 22.23 2.51
C ILE A 201 -14.11 22.15 3.60
N LYS A 202 -15.39 22.23 3.20
CA LYS A 202 -16.51 22.10 4.14
C LYS A 202 -16.50 20.75 4.89
N LEU A 203 -16.10 19.66 4.22
CA LEU A 203 -15.96 18.37 4.86
C LEU A 203 -14.87 18.39 5.93
N LYS A 204 -13.70 18.96 5.63
CA LYS A 204 -12.59 19.06 6.61
C LYS A 204 -12.95 19.94 7.81
N GLU A 205 -13.76 20.98 7.60
CA GLU A 205 -14.29 21.79 8.71
C GLU A 205 -15.19 20.99 9.66
N MET A 206 -16.00 20.06 9.12
CA MET A 206 -16.87 19.18 9.90
C MET A 206 -16.12 17.99 10.49
N TYR A 207 -15.13 17.46 9.79
CA TYR A 207 -14.36 16.25 10.12
C TYR A 207 -12.86 16.53 10.05
N PRO A 208 -12.30 17.30 11.01
CA PRO A 208 -10.89 17.78 10.95
C PRO A 208 -9.84 16.67 11.08
N HIS A 209 -10.24 15.45 11.44
CA HIS A 209 -9.36 14.29 11.45
C HIS A 209 -9.05 13.77 10.04
N ILE A 210 -9.90 14.07 9.04
CA ILE A 210 -9.72 13.59 7.67
C ILE A 210 -8.61 14.38 6.98
N LYS A 211 -7.63 13.64 6.45
CA LYS A 211 -6.64 14.18 5.52
C LYS A 211 -7.16 14.10 4.09
N VAL A 212 -6.90 15.13 3.29
CA VAL A 212 -7.20 15.12 1.85
C VAL A 212 -5.89 15.17 1.09
N VAL A 213 -5.65 14.17 0.25
CA VAL A 213 -4.44 14.04 -0.56
C VAL A 213 -4.83 14.11 -2.04
N TRP A 214 -4.12 14.91 -2.83
CA TRP A 214 -4.40 14.98 -4.28
C TRP A 214 -3.58 13.93 -5.02
N SER A 215 -4.28 12.97 -5.64
CA SER A 215 -3.66 11.90 -6.43
C SER A 215 -3.50 12.32 -7.89
N PHE A 216 -2.32 12.06 -8.45
CA PHE A 216 -1.96 12.35 -9.83
C PHE A 216 -1.63 11.08 -10.59
N GLY A 217 -2.22 10.92 -11.77
CA GLY A 217 -1.99 9.78 -12.62
C GLY A 217 -3.20 8.87 -12.77
N GLY A 218 -3.09 7.65 -12.27
CA GLY A 218 -4.06 6.58 -12.53
C GLY A 218 -3.91 6.02 -13.94
N TRP A 219 -4.77 5.08 -14.29
CA TRP A 219 -4.69 4.34 -15.55
C TRP A 219 -4.58 5.21 -16.80
N THR A 220 -5.34 6.32 -16.84
CA THR A 220 -5.43 7.16 -18.04
C THR A 220 -4.44 8.31 -18.09
N TYR A 221 -3.93 8.77 -16.95
CA TYR A 221 -3.07 9.95 -16.85
C TYR A 221 -1.60 9.67 -16.53
N SER A 222 -1.21 8.39 -16.48
CA SER A 222 0.18 7.98 -16.19
C SER A 222 1.17 8.25 -17.33
N GLY A 223 0.70 8.49 -18.55
CA GLY A 223 1.57 8.70 -19.72
C GLY A 223 2.53 9.90 -19.63
N GLY A 224 2.25 10.87 -18.75
CA GLY A 224 3.10 12.05 -18.54
C GLY A 224 4.28 11.84 -17.59
N PHE A 225 4.29 10.78 -16.79
CA PHE A 225 5.33 10.59 -15.76
C PHE A 225 6.72 10.31 -16.33
N GLY A 226 6.82 9.62 -17.48
CA GLY A 226 8.11 9.42 -18.14
C GLY A 226 8.80 10.74 -18.48
N GLN A 227 8.04 11.76 -18.86
CA GLN A 227 8.57 13.11 -19.07
C GLN A 227 8.86 13.83 -17.74
N ALA A 228 8.00 13.70 -16.74
CA ALA A 228 8.23 14.26 -15.39
C ALA A 228 9.51 13.72 -14.76
N ALA A 229 9.80 12.43 -14.95
CA ALA A 229 10.99 11.76 -14.46
C ALA A 229 12.30 12.30 -15.06
N GLN A 230 12.26 12.99 -16.21
CA GLN A 230 13.43 13.65 -16.79
C GLN A 230 13.83 14.92 -16.04
N ASN A 231 12.88 15.58 -15.35
CA ASN A 231 13.15 16.73 -14.50
C ASN A 231 12.30 16.69 -13.22
N PRO A 232 12.64 15.78 -12.27
CA PRO A 232 11.84 15.55 -11.05
C PRO A 232 11.67 16.81 -10.18
N ALA A 233 12.68 17.69 -10.15
CA ALA A 233 12.61 18.92 -9.36
C ALA A 233 11.58 19.90 -9.93
N ALA A 234 11.53 20.09 -11.24
CA ALA A 234 10.53 20.94 -11.88
C ALA A 234 9.12 20.34 -11.74
N PHE A 235 8.99 19.03 -11.84
CA PHE A 235 7.73 18.33 -11.55
C PHE A 235 7.26 18.61 -10.12
N ALA A 236 8.10 18.36 -9.12
CA ALA A 236 7.77 18.57 -7.72
C ALA A 236 7.39 20.03 -7.42
N GLU A 237 8.09 21.00 -8.02
CA GLU A 237 7.76 22.42 -7.93
C GLU A 237 6.38 22.72 -8.50
N SER A 238 6.04 22.18 -9.68
CA SER A 238 4.74 22.40 -10.31
C SER A 238 3.60 21.82 -9.48
N CYS A 239 3.78 20.61 -8.91
CA CYS A 239 2.79 19.98 -8.06
C CYS A 239 2.58 20.79 -6.77
N TYR A 240 3.66 21.19 -6.12
CA TYR A 240 3.58 21.99 -4.90
C TYR A 240 2.83 23.30 -5.13
N ASN A 241 3.17 24.02 -6.20
CA ASN A 241 2.51 25.28 -6.53
C ASN A 241 1.03 25.09 -6.85
N LEU A 242 0.66 23.97 -7.48
CA LEU A 242 -0.73 23.66 -7.79
C LEU A 242 -1.53 23.33 -6.52
N LEU A 243 -0.99 22.51 -5.62
CA LEU A 243 -1.65 22.14 -4.36
C LEU A 243 -1.82 23.34 -3.43
N HIS A 244 -0.88 24.30 -3.48
CA HIS A 244 -0.87 25.50 -2.66
C HIS A 244 -1.40 26.75 -3.39
N ASP A 245 -2.17 26.58 -4.48
CA ASP A 245 -2.84 27.72 -5.14
C ASP A 245 -3.73 28.44 -4.12
N ALA A 246 -3.64 29.77 -4.10
CA ALA A 246 -4.32 30.61 -3.11
C ALA A 246 -5.86 30.39 -3.05
N ARG A 247 -6.47 29.89 -4.13
CA ARG A 247 -7.92 29.62 -4.19
C ARG A 247 -8.38 28.48 -3.30
N TRP A 248 -7.50 27.49 -3.05
CA TRP A 248 -7.79 26.32 -2.24
C TRP A 248 -6.67 25.96 -1.26
N ASN A 249 -5.85 26.92 -0.92
CA ASN A 249 -4.75 26.72 0.01
C ASN A 249 -5.25 26.15 1.36
N GLY A 250 -4.58 25.11 1.85
CA GLY A 250 -4.94 24.41 3.08
C GLY A 250 -5.98 23.29 2.89
N LEU A 251 -6.48 23.04 1.66
CA LEU A 251 -7.32 21.90 1.37
C LEU A 251 -6.53 20.58 1.42
N PHE A 252 -5.42 20.53 0.69
CA PHE A 252 -4.64 19.31 0.54
C PHE A 252 -3.57 19.19 1.62
N ASP A 253 -3.49 18.02 2.24
CA ASP A 253 -2.50 17.65 3.26
C ASP A 253 -1.25 16.98 2.63
N GLY A 254 -1.24 16.82 1.32
CA GLY A 254 -0.14 16.21 0.59
C GLY A 254 -0.51 15.73 -0.82
N ILE A 255 0.42 15.00 -1.41
CA ILE A 255 0.34 14.49 -2.78
C ILE A 255 0.42 12.97 -2.80
N ASP A 256 -0.37 12.35 -3.68
CA ASP A 256 -0.29 10.93 -4.02
C ASP A 256 0.14 10.76 -5.48
N ILE A 257 0.99 9.78 -5.77
CA ILE A 257 1.46 9.45 -7.11
C ILE A 257 0.94 8.08 -7.51
N ASP A 258 0.05 8.06 -8.46
CA ASP A 258 -0.50 6.84 -9.05
C ASP A 258 0.08 6.64 -10.46
N TRP A 259 1.33 6.18 -10.51
CA TRP A 259 2.04 5.93 -11.76
C TRP A 259 1.90 4.48 -12.21
N GLU A 260 1.14 4.26 -13.28
CA GLU A 260 0.84 2.93 -13.81
C GLU A 260 1.50 2.69 -15.18
N TYR A 261 2.78 2.22 -15.26
CA TYR A 261 3.65 1.85 -14.15
C TYR A 261 5.08 2.31 -14.42
N PRO A 262 5.86 2.69 -13.41
CA PRO A 262 7.24 3.08 -13.60
C PRO A 262 8.08 1.91 -14.16
N ASN A 263 8.82 2.18 -15.23
CA ASN A 263 9.67 1.23 -15.94
C ASN A 263 8.94 -0.05 -16.40
N ALA A 264 7.65 0.03 -16.64
CA ALA A 264 6.80 -1.09 -17.07
C ALA A 264 5.62 -0.60 -17.92
N CYS A 265 4.84 -1.54 -18.45
CA CYS A 265 3.65 -1.23 -19.24
C CYS A 265 2.38 -1.21 -18.37
N GLY A 266 1.61 -0.13 -18.49
CA GLY A 266 0.20 -0.01 -18.17
C GLY A 266 -0.59 0.22 -19.47
N LEU A 267 -1.43 1.27 -19.50
CA LEU A 267 -2.07 1.72 -20.75
C LEU A 267 -1.00 2.23 -21.75
N THR A 268 0.05 2.85 -21.24
CA THR A 268 1.28 3.18 -21.99
C THR A 268 2.47 2.53 -21.31
N CYS A 269 3.51 2.21 -22.10
CA CYS A 269 4.75 1.67 -21.53
C CYS A 269 5.71 2.80 -21.15
N ASP A 270 6.27 2.71 -19.95
CA ASP A 270 7.35 3.58 -19.49
C ASP A 270 8.70 2.87 -19.60
N THR A 271 9.73 3.61 -20.00
CA THR A 271 11.10 3.14 -20.17
C THR A 271 12.12 4.05 -19.48
N SER A 272 11.66 4.82 -18.48
CA SER A 272 12.51 5.78 -17.75
C SER A 272 13.59 5.14 -16.89
N GLY A 273 13.51 3.82 -16.67
CA GLY A 273 14.45 3.04 -15.89
C GLY A 273 14.09 2.95 -14.39
N THR A 274 14.73 1.99 -13.73
CA THR A 274 14.41 1.60 -12.33
C THR A 274 14.60 2.69 -11.28
N GLN A 275 15.35 3.76 -11.58
CA GLN A 275 15.59 4.88 -10.66
C GLN A 275 14.60 6.03 -10.84
N ALA A 276 13.78 6.01 -11.89
CA ALA A 276 12.91 7.12 -12.23
C ALA A 276 11.91 7.44 -11.12
N PHE A 277 11.22 6.43 -10.62
CA PHE A 277 10.27 6.57 -9.51
C PHE A 277 10.96 7.04 -8.23
N THR A 278 12.11 6.44 -7.88
CA THR A 278 12.89 6.86 -6.69
C THR A 278 13.28 8.34 -6.76
N ASN A 279 13.76 8.79 -7.93
CA ASN A 279 14.17 10.19 -8.12
C ASN A 279 12.97 11.14 -8.04
N LEU A 280 11.82 10.73 -8.58
CA LEU A 280 10.58 11.49 -8.51
C LEU A 280 10.10 11.66 -7.06
N MET A 281 10.02 10.57 -6.29
CA MET A 281 9.59 10.60 -4.89
C MET A 281 10.57 11.38 -4.00
N LYS A 282 11.88 11.28 -4.27
CA LYS A 282 12.90 12.09 -3.60
C LYS A 282 12.70 13.59 -3.81
N ALA A 283 12.40 14.00 -5.04
CA ALA A 283 12.17 15.40 -5.37
C ALA A 283 10.87 15.92 -4.73
N LEU A 284 9.80 15.12 -4.75
CA LEU A 284 8.55 15.43 -4.06
C LEU A 284 8.76 15.59 -2.55
N ARG A 285 9.43 14.64 -1.89
CA ARG A 285 9.72 14.74 -0.45
C ARG A 285 10.56 15.98 -0.11
N ALA A 286 11.55 16.30 -0.93
CA ALA A 286 12.37 17.49 -0.74
C ALA A 286 11.56 18.79 -0.84
N LYS A 287 10.54 18.82 -1.71
CA LYS A 287 9.68 19.99 -1.90
C LYS A 287 8.55 20.09 -0.90
N PHE A 288 7.87 18.98 -0.61
CA PHE A 288 6.71 18.93 0.29
C PHE A 288 7.08 18.91 1.78
N GLY A 289 8.35 18.65 2.12
CA GLY A 289 8.82 18.67 3.52
C GLY A 289 8.12 17.63 4.39
N SER A 290 7.29 18.07 5.33
CA SER A 290 6.54 17.22 6.26
C SER A 290 5.11 16.88 5.79
N GLU A 291 4.65 17.41 4.66
CA GLU A 291 3.36 17.05 4.10
C GLU A 291 3.37 15.61 3.57
N LEU A 292 2.20 15.00 3.44
CA LEU A 292 2.11 13.62 2.96
C LEU A 292 2.63 13.50 1.52
N VAL A 293 3.48 12.52 1.31
CA VAL A 293 3.92 12.05 -0.01
C VAL A 293 3.64 10.56 -0.06
N THR A 294 2.62 10.17 -0.80
CA THR A 294 2.16 8.79 -0.91
C THR A 294 2.23 8.29 -2.34
N ALA A 295 2.02 7.01 -2.55
CA ALA A 295 1.88 6.47 -3.90
C ALA A 295 1.01 5.23 -3.93
N ALA A 296 0.14 5.15 -4.95
CA ALA A 296 -0.48 3.90 -5.36
C ALA A 296 0.51 3.10 -6.21
N ILE A 297 0.64 1.81 -5.93
CA ILE A 297 1.62 0.94 -6.57
C ILE A 297 1.02 -0.41 -6.96
N THR A 298 1.62 -1.02 -7.97
CA THR A 298 1.22 -2.35 -8.44
C THR A 298 1.31 -3.43 -7.37
N ALA A 299 0.45 -4.44 -7.48
CA ALA A 299 0.52 -5.68 -6.72
C ALA A 299 0.95 -6.90 -7.58
N ASP A 300 1.61 -6.68 -8.71
CA ASP A 300 2.18 -7.74 -9.54
C ASP A 300 3.39 -8.37 -8.84
N GLY A 301 3.13 -9.43 -8.07
CA GLY A 301 4.12 -10.21 -7.31
C GLY A 301 4.89 -11.24 -8.15
N THR A 302 4.68 -11.31 -9.46
CA THR A 302 5.39 -12.28 -10.33
C THR A 302 6.89 -12.02 -10.36
N SER A 303 7.69 -13.05 -10.59
CA SER A 303 9.14 -12.90 -10.74
C SER A 303 9.47 -12.08 -11.99
N GLY A 304 10.23 -10.99 -11.84
CA GLY A 304 10.49 -10.03 -12.91
C GLY A 304 9.29 -9.14 -13.26
N GLY A 305 8.21 -9.19 -12.46
CA GLY A 305 7.01 -8.39 -12.62
C GLY A 305 7.18 -6.92 -12.22
N LYS A 306 6.08 -6.18 -12.25
CA LYS A 306 6.12 -4.72 -12.08
C LYS A 306 6.66 -4.27 -10.73
N ILE A 307 6.48 -5.06 -9.65
CA ILE A 307 7.09 -4.77 -8.34
C ILE A 307 8.62 -4.75 -8.45
N ASP A 308 9.21 -5.69 -9.17
CA ASP A 308 10.67 -5.76 -9.33
C ASP A 308 11.23 -4.60 -10.18
N LEU A 309 10.44 -4.08 -11.09
CA LEU A 309 10.85 -3.06 -12.07
C LEU A 309 10.69 -1.63 -11.54
N GLY A 310 9.74 -1.39 -10.60
CA GLY A 310 9.27 -0.06 -10.24
C GLY A 310 10.17 0.74 -9.29
N GLY A 311 11.20 0.12 -8.68
CA GLY A 311 12.12 0.83 -7.77
C GLY A 311 11.52 1.21 -6.41
N TYR A 312 10.44 0.57 -5.99
CA TYR A 312 9.67 0.93 -4.79
C TYR A 312 10.45 0.80 -3.48
N GLY A 313 11.34 -0.21 -3.37
CA GLY A 313 12.16 -0.42 -2.17
C GLY A 313 13.07 0.78 -1.88
N THR A 314 13.77 1.29 -2.90
CA THR A 314 14.66 2.45 -2.75
C THR A 314 13.91 3.77 -2.55
N ALA A 315 12.69 3.87 -3.07
CA ALA A 315 11.84 5.05 -2.91
C ALA A 315 11.17 5.14 -1.52
N ALA A 316 11.06 4.02 -0.78
CA ALA A 316 10.32 3.93 0.49
C ALA A 316 10.76 4.94 1.57
N GLN A 317 12.02 5.37 1.55
CA GLN A 317 12.53 6.39 2.47
C GLN A 317 11.94 7.80 2.23
N TYR A 318 11.37 8.05 1.03
CA TYR A 318 10.81 9.33 0.64
C TYR A 318 9.28 9.35 0.68
N VAL A 319 8.64 8.20 0.92
CA VAL A 319 7.20 7.99 0.91
C VAL A 319 6.71 7.75 2.33
N ASP A 320 5.58 8.33 2.71
CA ASP A 320 4.95 8.06 4.00
C ASP A 320 4.33 6.68 4.02
N TYR A 321 3.55 6.34 2.99
CA TYR A 321 3.00 5.00 2.79
C TYR A 321 2.68 4.72 1.32
N TYR A 322 2.61 3.44 0.99
CA TYR A 322 2.18 2.92 -0.30
C TYR A 322 0.78 2.35 -0.22
N GLN A 323 -0.02 2.65 -1.19
CA GLN A 323 -1.33 2.08 -1.46
C GLN A 323 -1.15 0.95 -2.47
N VAL A 324 -1.05 -0.30 -1.97
CA VAL A 324 -0.78 -1.46 -2.82
C VAL A 324 -2.08 -1.89 -3.47
N MET A 325 -2.20 -1.76 -4.79
CA MET A 325 -3.40 -2.06 -5.58
C MET A 325 -3.64 -3.58 -5.68
N THR A 326 -4.01 -4.19 -4.56
CA THR A 326 -4.26 -5.63 -4.41
C THR A 326 -5.62 -6.05 -4.96
N TYR A 327 -5.92 -5.59 -6.16
CA TYR A 327 -7.10 -5.87 -6.95
C TYR A 327 -6.74 -5.89 -8.45
N ASP A 328 -7.70 -6.21 -9.31
CA ASP A 328 -7.49 -6.33 -10.76
C ASP A 328 -6.46 -7.38 -11.17
N TYR A 329 -6.33 -8.43 -10.38
CA TYR A 329 -5.47 -9.57 -10.75
C TYR A 329 -6.01 -10.31 -11.98
N PHE A 330 -7.34 -10.49 -12.07
CA PHE A 330 -8.02 -11.16 -13.16
C PHE A 330 -9.31 -10.43 -13.54
N GLY A 331 -9.62 -10.41 -14.81
CA GLY A 331 -10.80 -9.74 -15.34
C GLY A 331 -11.09 -10.15 -16.79
N ALA A 332 -12.20 -9.68 -17.33
CA ALA A 332 -12.68 -10.07 -18.66
C ALA A 332 -11.96 -9.39 -19.85
N TRP A 333 -10.80 -8.77 -19.61
CA TRP A 333 -9.79 -8.57 -20.67
C TRP A 333 -9.31 -9.92 -21.21
N ASP A 334 -9.29 -10.97 -20.40
CA ASP A 334 -9.21 -12.37 -20.81
C ASP A 334 -10.66 -12.87 -21.02
N LYS A 335 -11.25 -12.51 -22.16
CA LYS A 335 -12.68 -12.69 -22.44
C LYS A 335 -13.17 -14.14 -22.40
N ASP A 336 -12.29 -15.09 -22.68
CA ASP A 336 -12.61 -16.52 -22.72
C ASP A 336 -12.43 -17.20 -21.34
N GLY A 337 -12.03 -16.42 -20.32
CA GLY A 337 -11.65 -16.92 -18.99
C GLY A 337 -10.19 -17.38 -18.94
N PRO A 338 -9.79 -18.16 -17.93
CA PRO A 338 -10.64 -18.73 -16.88
C PRO A 338 -11.13 -17.67 -15.89
N THR A 339 -12.33 -17.89 -15.35
CA THR A 339 -12.87 -17.05 -14.27
C THR A 339 -12.00 -17.19 -13.02
N ALA A 340 -11.60 -16.07 -12.43
CA ALA A 340 -10.73 -16.05 -11.26
C ALA A 340 -10.98 -14.81 -10.40
N PRO A 341 -10.70 -14.84 -9.07
CA PRO A 341 -10.93 -13.70 -8.18
C PRO A 341 -9.98 -12.55 -8.52
N HIS A 342 -10.55 -11.35 -8.68
CA HIS A 342 -9.76 -10.17 -9.02
C HIS A 342 -8.95 -9.61 -7.86
N SER A 343 -9.23 -10.01 -6.62
CA SER A 343 -8.60 -9.44 -5.41
C SER A 343 -8.23 -10.51 -4.38
N ALA A 344 -7.73 -11.68 -4.84
CA ALA A 344 -7.36 -12.77 -3.95
C ALA A 344 -6.38 -12.32 -2.85
N LEU A 345 -6.71 -12.64 -1.59
CA LEU A 345 -5.82 -12.41 -0.45
C LEU A 345 -4.62 -13.34 -0.48
N SER A 346 -4.84 -14.61 -0.78
CA SER A 346 -3.80 -15.63 -0.83
C SER A 346 -3.92 -16.49 -2.08
N SER A 347 -2.85 -17.18 -2.43
CA SER A 347 -2.85 -18.15 -3.53
C SER A 347 -3.90 -19.24 -3.30
N PHE A 348 -4.44 -19.76 -4.40
CA PHE A 348 -5.50 -20.77 -4.41
C PHE A 348 -5.26 -21.83 -5.50
N SER A 349 -5.90 -22.99 -5.34
CA SER A 349 -5.80 -24.05 -6.33
C SER A 349 -6.42 -23.61 -7.67
N GLY A 350 -5.68 -23.77 -8.77
CA GLY A 350 -6.12 -23.33 -10.10
C GLY A 350 -5.92 -21.84 -10.39
N GLN A 351 -5.13 -21.13 -9.56
CA GLN A 351 -4.77 -19.75 -9.83
C GLN A 351 -4.06 -19.62 -11.19
N PRO A 352 -4.56 -18.80 -12.12
CA PRO A 352 -4.02 -18.73 -13.49
C PRO A 352 -2.57 -18.23 -13.56
N ILE A 353 -2.21 -17.26 -12.71
CA ILE A 353 -0.88 -16.65 -12.69
C ILE A 353 -0.36 -16.65 -11.25
N ALA A 354 0.70 -17.42 -11.00
CA ALA A 354 1.35 -17.44 -9.69
C ALA A 354 1.93 -16.06 -9.36
N GLY A 355 1.66 -15.57 -8.14
CA GLY A 355 2.08 -14.23 -7.72
C GLY A 355 1.02 -13.14 -7.90
N PHE A 356 -0.15 -13.48 -8.45
CA PHE A 356 -1.31 -12.58 -8.53
C PHE A 356 -2.22 -12.81 -7.33
N ASP A 357 -1.69 -12.52 -6.14
CA ASP A 357 -2.40 -12.50 -4.87
C ASP A 357 -1.74 -11.50 -3.90
N SER A 358 -2.52 -10.99 -2.96
CA SER A 358 -2.10 -9.92 -2.05
C SER A 358 -0.97 -10.35 -1.13
N ALA A 359 -1.00 -11.59 -0.61
CA ALA A 359 0.03 -12.08 0.31
C ALA A 359 1.40 -12.16 -0.38
N THR A 360 1.44 -12.64 -1.62
CA THR A 360 2.67 -12.70 -2.42
C THR A 360 3.20 -11.30 -2.73
N ALA A 361 2.33 -10.38 -3.16
CA ALA A 361 2.72 -9.00 -3.46
C ALA A 361 3.29 -8.29 -2.22
N ILE A 362 2.60 -8.36 -1.08
CA ILE A 362 3.03 -7.76 0.19
C ILE A 362 4.35 -8.38 0.68
N ALA A 363 4.47 -9.71 0.64
CA ALA A 363 5.72 -10.39 1.02
C ALA A 363 6.90 -9.92 0.15
N LYS A 364 6.66 -9.77 -1.15
CA LYS A 364 7.67 -9.27 -2.10
C LYS A 364 8.08 -7.83 -1.81
N LEU A 365 7.13 -6.93 -1.58
CA LEU A 365 7.42 -5.54 -1.21
C LEU A 365 8.21 -5.46 0.11
N LYS A 366 7.85 -6.26 1.11
CA LYS A 366 8.62 -6.38 2.36
C LYS A 366 10.05 -6.89 2.12
N SER A 367 10.24 -7.83 1.20
CA SER A 367 11.58 -8.33 0.85
C SER A 367 12.48 -7.29 0.19
N LEU A 368 11.89 -6.24 -0.41
CA LEU A 368 12.60 -5.06 -0.93
C LEU A 368 12.99 -4.06 0.16
N GLY A 369 12.74 -4.37 1.43
CA GLY A 369 13.09 -3.54 2.58
C GLY A 369 12.03 -2.49 2.94
N ILE A 370 10.83 -2.56 2.38
CA ILE A 370 9.74 -1.64 2.73
C ILE A 370 9.14 -2.06 4.08
N PRO A 371 9.10 -1.15 5.08
CA PRO A 371 8.46 -1.44 6.36
C PRO A 371 6.97 -1.80 6.18
N SER A 372 6.49 -2.82 6.89
CA SER A 372 5.08 -3.23 6.82
C SER A 372 4.12 -2.08 7.12
N SER A 373 4.45 -1.22 8.09
CA SER A 373 3.66 -0.05 8.48
C SER A 373 3.50 0.99 7.37
N LYS A 374 4.31 0.93 6.30
CA LYS A 374 4.19 1.79 5.12
C LYS A 374 3.38 1.16 3.99
N LEU A 375 2.81 -0.03 4.16
CA LEU A 375 2.01 -0.72 3.16
C LEU A 375 0.54 -0.71 3.56
N LEU A 376 -0.34 -0.21 2.70
CA LEU A 376 -1.78 -0.30 2.84
C LEU A 376 -2.33 -1.37 1.89
N LEU A 377 -3.27 -2.17 2.37
CA LEU A 377 -3.93 -3.19 1.57
C LEU A 377 -5.04 -2.57 0.72
N GLY A 378 -5.05 -2.81 -0.58
CA GLY A 378 -6.08 -2.32 -1.50
C GLY A 378 -7.34 -3.17 -1.49
N ILE A 379 -8.50 -2.51 -1.48
CA ILE A 379 -9.83 -3.12 -1.55
C ILE A 379 -10.60 -2.49 -2.71
N GLY A 380 -11.12 -3.31 -3.63
CA GLY A 380 -12.00 -2.82 -4.69
C GLY A 380 -13.45 -2.74 -4.19
N TYR A 381 -14.10 -1.57 -4.34
CA TYR A 381 -15.55 -1.42 -4.08
C TYR A 381 -16.38 -1.75 -5.31
N TYR A 382 -15.87 -2.67 -6.12
CA TYR A 382 -16.44 -3.15 -7.36
C TYR A 382 -16.07 -4.62 -7.56
N GLY A 383 -16.68 -5.24 -8.54
CA GLY A 383 -16.31 -6.58 -8.98
C GLY A 383 -15.90 -6.63 -10.43
N ARG A 384 -15.16 -7.67 -10.78
CA ARG A 384 -14.84 -8.08 -12.15
C ARG A 384 -15.67 -9.28 -12.53
N GLY A 385 -16.23 -9.26 -13.75
CA GLY A 385 -17.19 -10.29 -14.16
C GLY A 385 -17.13 -10.71 -15.61
N TRP A 386 -17.48 -11.97 -15.83
CA TRP A 386 -17.58 -12.63 -17.14
C TRP A 386 -19.00 -13.13 -17.36
N THR A 387 -19.41 -13.22 -18.63
CA THR A 387 -20.65 -13.81 -19.09
C THR A 387 -20.43 -15.10 -19.88
N GLY A 388 -21.49 -15.86 -20.11
CA GLY A 388 -21.43 -17.14 -20.82
C GLY A 388 -20.75 -18.25 -20.03
N VAL A 389 -20.65 -18.08 -18.72
CA VAL A 389 -20.04 -19.05 -17.80
C VAL A 389 -21.06 -20.15 -17.45
N THR A 390 -20.60 -21.39 -17.46
CA THR A 390 -21.48 -22.57 -17.21
C THR A 390 -21.20 -23.27 -15.90
N GLN A 391 -20.14 -22.88 -15.16
CA GLN A 391 -19.81 -23.43 -13.85
C GLN A 391 -19.78 -22.33 -12.77
N SER A 392 -20.20 -22.69 -11.57
CA SER A 392 -20.21 -21.74 -10.43
C SER A 392 -18.83 -21.58 -9.78
N ALA A 393 -18.00 -22.62 -9.77
CA ALA A 393 -16.66 -22.55 -9.21
C ALA A 393 -15.72 -21.72 -10.09
N PRO A 394 -14.66 -21.10 -9.52
CA PRO A 394 -13.59 -20.46 -10.31
C PRO A 394 -12.95 -21.43 -11.31
N GLY A 395 -12.33 -20.89 -12.37
CA GLY A 395 -11.66 -21.66 -13.42
C GLY A 395 -12.55 -21.98 -14.63
N GLY A 396 -13.77 -21.42 -14.67
CA GLY A 396 -14.71 -21.61 -15.78
C GLY A 396 -14.30 -20.85 -17.04
N SER A 397 -14.63 -21.44 -18.21
CA SER A 397 -14.59 -20.71 -19.48
C SER A 397 -15.71 -19.69 -19.56
N ALA A 398 -15.50 -18.63 -20.33
CA ALA A 398 -16.44 -17.54 -20.52
C ALA A 398 -16.58 -17.21 -22.03
N THR A 399 -17.44 -16.27 -22.37
CA THR A 399 -17.61 -15.79 -23.74
C THR A 399 -17.36 -14.29 -23.87
N GLY A 400 -17.13 -13.58 -22.77
CA GLY A 400 -16.86 -12.16 -22.76
C GLY A 400 -17.08 -11.50 -21.40
N PRO A 401 -16.96 -10.17 -21.34
CA PRO A 401 -17.25 -9.42 -20.14
C PRO A 401 -18.75 -9.44 -19.79
N ALA A 402 -19.07 -9.57 -18.52
CA ALA A 402 -20.45 -9.44 -18.06
C ALA A 402 -20.94 -7.99 -18.23
N PRO A 403 -22.27 -7.77 -18.41
CA PRO A 403 -22.83 -6.42 -18.47
C PRO A 403 -22.65 -5.68 -17.15
N GLY A 404 -22.01 -4.50 -17.18
CA GLY A 404 -21.90 -3.59 -16.06
C GLY A 404 -22.64 -2.28 -16.30
N THR A 405 -22.90 -1.53 -15.22
CA THR A 405 -23.65 -0.26 -15.31
C THR A 405 -22.88 0.81 -16.07
N TYR A 406 -21.59 0.91 -15.88
CA TYR A 406 -20.74 1.93 -16.50
C TYR A 406 -19.76 1.36 -17.52
N GLU A 407 -19.27 0.14 -17.29
CA GLU A 407 -18.32 -0.53 -18.14
C GLU A 407 -18.57 -2.04 -18.13
N ALA A 408 -18.48 -2.68 -19.30
CA ALA A 408 -18.59 -4.13 -19.39
C ALA A 408 -17.45 -4.82 -18.64
N GLY A 409 -17.77 -5.83 -17.84
CA GLY A 409 -16.81 -6.57 -17.02
C GLY A 409 -16.51 -5.93 -15.66
N ILE A 410 -17.11 -4.78 -15.37
CA ILE A 410 -17.00 -4.08 -14.06
C ILE A 410 -18.39 -3.71 -13.57
N GLU A 411 -18.65 -3.95 -12.28
CA GLU A 411 -19.88 -3.50 -11.65
C GLU A 411 -19.60 -3.06 -10.20
N ASP A 412 -20.28 -2.00 -9.76
CA ASP A 412 -20.16 -1.48 -8.39
C ASP A 412 -20.66 -2.51 -7.36
N TYR A 413 -19.99 -2.59 -6.20
CA TYR A 413 -20.44 -3.47 -5.11
C TYR A 413 -21.89 -3.23 -4.72
N LYS A 414 -22.32 -1.97 -4.60
CA LYS A 414 -23.72 -1.61 -4.24
C LYS A 414 -24.76 -2.21 -5.19
N VAL A 415 -24.37 -2.50 -6.44
CA VAL A 415 -25.23 -3.16 -7.43
C VAL A 415 -25.11 -4.68 -7.29
N LEU A 416 -23.88 -5.20 -7.19
CA LEU A 416 -23.61 -6.64 -7.14
C LEU A 416 -24.24 -7.31 -5.91
N VAL A 417 -24.25 -6.64 -4.77
CA VAL A 417 -24.82 -7.19 -3.53
C VAL A 417 -26.29 -7.63 -3.69
N SER A 418 -27.02 -7.02 -4.60
CA SER A 418 -28.41 -7.38 -4.93
C SER A 418 -28.56 -8.08 -6.28
N LYS A 419 -27.81 -7.66 -7.31
CA LYS A 419 -27.87 -8.23 -8.67
C LYS A 419 -27.37 -9.68 -8.71
N CYS A 420 -26.27 -9.95 -8.06
CA CYS A 420 -25.59 -11.24 -8.07
C CYS A 420 -24.90 -11.50 -6.70
N PRO A 421 -25.68 -11.86 -5.67
CA PRO A 421 -25.14 -12.08 -4.33
C PRO A 421 -24.07 -13.17 -4.29
N ALA A 422 -23.08 -13.00 -3.40
CA ALA A 422 -21.97 -13.93 -3.26
C ALA A 422 -22.44 -15.37 -3.01
N THR A 423 -21.89 -16.31 -3.75
CA THR A 423 -22.21 -17.75 -3.68
C THR A 423 -21.08 -18.59 -3.08
N GLY A 424 -19.89 -18.01 -2.92
CA GLY A 424 -18.73 -18.69 -2.34
C GLY A 424 -17.55 -17.76 -2.12
N THR A 425 -16.44 -18.32 -1.63
CA THR A 425 -15.17 -17.62 -1.45
C THR A 425 -14.02 -18.46 -2.02
N VAL A 426 -13.00 -17.78 -2.54
CA VAL A 426 -11.76 -18.40 -3.02
C VAL A 426 -10.59 -17.45 -2.77
N GLY A 427 -9.48 -17.95 -2.23
CA GLY A 427 -8.32 -17.11 -1.92
C GLY A 427 -8.63 -15.92 -0.99
N GLY A 428 -9.65 -16.03 -0.12
CA GLY A 428 -10.06 -14.95 0.79
C GLY A 428 -10.91 -13.85 0.15
N THR A 429 -11.39 -14.03 -1.09
CA THR A 429 -12.26 -13.11 -1.83
C THR A 429 -13.57 -13.80 -2.19
N ALA A 430 -14.68 -13.06 -2.20
CA ALA A 430 -15.97 -13.60 -2.59
C ALA A 430 -16.08 -13.74 -4.10
N TYR A 431 -16.90 -14.71 -4.52
CA TYR A 431 -17.37 -14.83 -5.89
C TYR A 431 -18.87 -15.12 -5.92
N ALA A 432 -19.47 -14.79 -7.04
CA ALA A 432 -20.89 -15.02 -7.30
C ALA A 432 -21.09 -15.65 -8.67
N TYR A 433 -22.11 -16.51 -8.77
CA TYR A 433 -22.56 -17.08 -10.04
C TYR A 433 -24.07 -16.92 -10.15
N CYS A 434 -24.51 -16.19 -11.16
CA CYS A 434 -25.92 -15.92 -11.40
C CYS A 434 -26.18 -15.79 -12.90
N ASN A 435 -27.21 -16.48 -13.41
CA ASN A 435 -27.71 -16.33 -14.78
C ASN A 435 -26.63 -16.41 -15.88
N GLY A 436 -25.59 -17.24 -15.69
CA GLY A 436 -24.48 -17.37 -16.63
C GLY A 436 -23.43 -16.25 -16.52
N GLU A 437 -23.56 -15.36 -15.57
CA GLU A 437 -22.52 -14.40 -15.17
C GLU A 437 -21.73 -14.93 -13.96
N TRP A 438 -20.44 -14.75 -13.98
CA TRP A 438 -19.54 -15.02 -12.86
C TRP A 438 -18.84 -13.73 -12.45
N TRP A 439 -18.94 -13.37 -11.18
CA TRP A 439 -18.38 -12.14 -10.62
C TRP A 439 -17.46 -12.46 -9.45
N SER A 440 -16.38 -11.67 -9.30
CA SER A 440 -15.54 -11.62 -8.10
C SER A 440 -15.56 -10.24 -7.52
N TYR A 441 -15.78 -10.13 -6.20
CA TYR A 441 -15.81 -8.86 -5.47
C TYR A 441 -15.60 -9.10 -3.98
N ASP A 442 -15.31 -8.04 -3.22
CA ASP A 442 -15.22 -8.10 -1.78
C ASP A 442 -16.56 -7.79 -1.11
N THR A 443 -16.81 -8.46 0.01
CA THR A 443 -17.95 -8.24 0.89
C THR A 443 -17.47 -7.80 2.27
N PRO A 444 -18.32 -7.27 3.17
CA PRO A 444 -17.91 -6.99 4.55
C PRO A 444 -17.21 -8.17 5.24
N ALA A 445 -17.66 -9.41 4.97
CA ALA A 445 -17.06 -10.61 5.55
C ALA A 445 -15.64 -10.90 5.00
N THR A 446 -15.40 -10.72 3.69
CA THR A 446 -14.07 -10.90 3.11
C THR A 446 -13.14 -9.74 3.49
N ILE A 447 -13.66 -8.52 3.62
CA ILE A 447 -12.92 -7.37 4.14
C ILE A 447 -12.46 -7.63 5.58
N ALA A 448 -13.33 -8.13 6.45
CA ALA A 448 -12.94 -8.51 7.82
C ALA A 448 -11.80 -9.54 7.83
N THR A 449 -11.82 -10.52 6.92
CA THR A 449 -10.71 -11.47 6.75
C THR A 449 -9.43 -10.79 6.29
N LYS A 450 -9.53 -9.88 5.31
CA LYS A 450 -8.40 -9.16 4.72
C LYS A 450 -7.76 -8.18 5.72
N THR A 451 -8.56 -7.45 6.49
CA THR A 451 -8.08 -6.51 7.50
C THR A 451 -7.47 -7.22 8.70
N ALA A 452 -8.06 -8.33 9.17
CA ALA A 452 -7.45 -9.18 10.19
C ALA A 452 -6.08 -9.71 9.73
N TRP A 453 -5.96 -10.13 8.47
CA TRP A 453 -4.68 -10.51 7.88
C TRP A 453 -3.72 -9.32 7.80
N ALA A 454 -4.17 -8.14 7.34
CA ALA A 454 -3.35 -6.94 7.27
C ALA A 454 -2.77 -6.57 8.64
N ASN A 455 -3.59 -6.64 9.70
CA ASN A 455 -3.15 -6.43 11.08
C ASN A 455 -2.10 -7.48 11.50
N SER A 456 -2.31 -8.76 11.18
CA SER A 456 -1.34 -9.82 11.47
C SER A 456 0.01 -9.63 10.76
N GLN A 457 0.01 -8.95 9.60
CA GLN A 457 1.21 -8.61 8.84
C GLN A 457 1.86 -7.29 9.30
N GLY A 458 1.24 -6.57 10.22
CA GLY A 458 1.70 -5.27 10.70
C GLY A 458 1.58 -4.17 9.64
N LEU A 459 0.61 -4.28 8.72
CA LEU A 459 0.40 -3.25 7.69
C LEU A 459 -0.09 -1.95 8.31
N GLY A 460 0.16 -0.81 7.64
CA GLY A 460 -0.26 0.51 8.07
C GLY A 460 -1.76 0.75 8.03
N GLY A 461 -2.50 -0.08 7.30
CA GLY A 461 -3.95 0.04 7.16
C GLY A 461 -4.45 -0.56 5.85
N ALA A 462 -5.54 0.00 5.34
CA ALA A 462 -6.12 -0.35 4.06
C ALA A 462 -6.58 0.89 3.29
N PHE A 463 -6.80 0.74 1.99
CA PHE A 463 -7.39 1.77 1.17
C PHE A 463 -8.37 1.17 0.16
N ALA A 464 -9.26 1.99 -0.36
CA ALA A 464 -10.31 1.54 -1.27
C ALA A 464 -10.33 2.30 -2.61
N TRP A 465 -10.54 1.61 -3.70
CA TRP A 465 -10.96 2.09 -5.00
C TRP A 465 -12.38 1.64 -5.27
N GLU A 466 -13.37 2.45 -5.36
CA GLU A 466 -13.49 3.86 -5.02
C GLU A 466 -14.85 4.11 -4.29
N LEU A 467 -14.97 5.19 -3.58
CA LEU A 467 -16.08 5.48 -2.65
C LEU A 467 -17.47 5.35 -3.28
N SER A 468 -17.64 5.72 -4.55
CA SER A 468 -18.97 5.68 -5.18
C SER A 468 -19.47 4.25 -5.44
N GLY A 469 -18.60 3.25 -5.35
CA GLY A 469 -18.97 1.84 -5.47
C GLY A 469 -19.62 1.23 -4.23
N ASP A 470 -19.44 1.87 -3.06
CA ASP A 470 -20.02 1.39 -1.81
C ASP A 470 -21.53 1.66 -1.72
N THR A 471 -22.18 1.00 -0.78
CA THR A 471 -23.60 1.19 -0.48
C THR A 471 -23.88 2.57 0.13
N SER A 472 -25.13 3.01 0.08
CA SER A 472 -25.53 4.32 0.60
C SER A 472 -25.36 4.49 2.12
N ASN A 473 -25.09 3.40 2.85
CA ASN A 473 -24.80 3.38 4.29
C ASN A 473 -23.32 3.04 4.60
N GLY A 474 -22.41 3.11 3.62
CA GLY A 474 -20.97 2.96 3.84
C GLY A 474 -20.54 1.58 4.33
N ALA A 475 -21.21 0.51 3.88
CA ALA A 475 -20.98 -0.84 4.42
C ALA A 475 -19.54 -1.33 4.29
N LEU A 476 -18.83 -1.00 3.20
CA LEU A 476 -17.46 -1.44 2.98
C LEU A 476 -16.45 -0.55 3.71
N VAL A 477 -16.68 0.78 3.75
CA VAL A 477 -15.85 1.70 4.54
C VAL A 477 -15.87 1.30 6.01
N SER A 478 -17.08 1.08 6.57
CA SER A 478 -17.23 0.64 7.97
C SER A 478 -16.65 -0.74 8.22
N ALA A 479 -16.72 -1.66 7.23
CA ALA A 479 -16.08 -2.98 7.37
C ALA A 479 -14.55 -2.89 7.42
N ILE A 480 -13.93 -1.95 6.70
CA ILE A 480 -12.50 -1.68 6.81
C ILE A 480 -12.17 -1.11 8.19
N ALA A 481 -12.87 -0.06 8.64
CA ALA A 481 -12.65 0.57 9.93
C ALA A 481 -12.73 -0.46 11.07
N ASN A 482 -13.86 -1.18 11.17
CA ASN A 482 -14.07 -2.22 12.19
C ASN A 482 -13.04 -3.35 12.18
N GLY A 483 -12.43 -3.61 11.04
CA GLY A 483 -11.44 -4.68 10.91
C GLY A 483 -10.01 -4.22 11.13
N LEU A 484 -9.74 -2.91 11.11
CA LEU A 484 -8.43 -2.32 11.39
C LEU A 484 -8.25 -2.00 12.88
N ASP A 485 -9.35 -1.74 13.61
CA ASP A 485 -9.38 -1.58 15.07
C ASP A 485 -9.03 -2.90 15.80
#